data_8fb55d7ed1c93722fc881e80ad142830
#
_entry.id   8fb55d7ed1c93722fc881e80ad142830
#
_cell.length_a   1.000
_cell.length_b   1.000
_cell.length_c   1.000
_cell.angle_alpha   90.00
_cell.angle_beta   90.00
_cell.angle_gamma   90.00
#
_symmetry.space_group_name_H-M   'P 1'
#
loop_
_entity.id
_entity.type
_entity.pdbx_description
1 polymer ?
#
loop_
_entity_poly.entity_id
_entity_poly.type
_entity_poly.pdbx_seq_one_letter_code
_entity_poly.pdbx_strand_id
1 'polypeptide(L)'
;VYVSDIKTNRRFRLLVAYNSTTKKYYISDTQIKRMHKQGVFPNAIFHASNDGSIPLIGVEFHEFSKLAIYGYSAGKNGLSAHDRHRIISYVLDKKIMRKYEIIEHLQGLINLREQRDDKDFSTAIQNWKDDIEYVNSR
;
A
#
# COMPACT_ATOMS: atom_id res chain seq x y z
N VAL A 1 3.41 -8.00 13.33
CA VAL A 1 4.42 -7.54 12.36
C VAL A 1 4.82 -6.11 12.68
N TYR A 2 5.97 -5.73 12.22
CA TYR A 2 6.48 -4.36 12.36
C TYR A 2 6.57 -3.69 11.01
N VAL A 3 6.37 -2.37 11.00
CA VAL A 3 6.56 -1.54 9.82
C VAL A 3 7.57 -0.45 10.15
N SER A 4 8.31 0.00 9.14
CA SER A 4 9.20 1.15 9.26
C SER A 4 8.62 2.32 8.49
N ASP A 5 8.64 3.50 9.09
CA ASP A 5 8.21 4.71 8.40
C ASP A 5 9.17 5.06 7.27
N ILE A 6 8.61 5.50 6.13
CA ILE A 6 9.38 5.80 4.93
C ILE A 6 10.36 6.99 5.11
N LYS A 7 10.06 7.90 6.01
CA LYS A 7 10.88 9.11 6.22
C LYS A 7 11.78 9.05 7.44
N THR A 8 11.26 8.48 8.53
CA THR A 8 11.93 8.56 9.84
C THR A 8 12.55 7.25 10.30
N ASN A 9 12.30 6.15 9.60
CA ASN A 9 12.65 4.79 10.02
C ASN A 9 12.03 4.38 11.37
N ARG A 10 11.06 5.13 11.85
CA ARG A 10 10.34 4.81 13.08
C ARG A 10 9.60 3.49 12.91
N ARG A 11 9.72 2.61 13.90
CA ARG A 11 9.03 1.32 13.91
C ARG A 11 7.64 1.43 14.51
N PHE A 12 6.71 0.70 13.95
CA PHE A 12 5.34 0.64 14.43
C PHE A 12 4.86 -0.80 14.38
N ARG A 13 4.24 -1.26 15.47
CA ARG A 13 3.74 -2.62 15.55
C ARG A 13 2.30 -2.69 15.05
N LEU A 14 2.05 -3.60 14.10
CA LEU A 14 0.70 -3.95 13.66
C LEU A 14 0.33 -5.32 14.23
N LEU A 15 -0.87 -5.39 14.80
CA LEU A 15 -1.43 -6.65 15.28
C LEU A 15 -2.02 -7.41 14.10
N VAL A 16 -1.70 -8.70 14.04
CA VAL A 16 -2.20 -9.60 13.00
C VAL A 16 -3.15 -10.59 13.65
N ALA A 17 -4.32 -10.77 13.04
CA ALA A 17 -5.32 -11.71 13.49
C ALA A 17 -5.36 -12.94 12.58
N TYR A 18 -5.92 -14.03 13.07
CA TYR A 18 -6.06 -15.27 12.30
C TYR A 18 -7.54 -15.59 12.10
N ASN A 19 -7.91 -15.82 10.84
CA ASN A 19 -9.26 -16.22 10.50
C ASN A 19 -9.28 -17.76 10.34
N SER A 20 -9.91 -18.45 11.28
CA SER A 20 -9.98 -19.91 11.29
C SER A 20 -10.81 -20.49 10.15
N THR A 21 -11.75 -19.72 9.61
CA THR A 21 -12.59 -20.15 8.50
C THR A 21 -11.81 -20.18 7.19
N THR A 22 -11.06 -19.12 6.89
CA THR A 22 -10.23 -19.01 5.68
C THR A 22 -8.84 -19.58 5.87
N LYS A 23 -8.43 -19.85 7.12
CA LYS A 23 -7.09 -20.31 7.50
C LYS A 23 -6.00 -19.35 7.06
N LYS A 24 -6.29 -18.04 7.12
CA LYS A 24 -5.36 -16.98 6.72
C LYS A 24 -5.19 -15.94 7.80
N TYR A 25 -4.02 -15.33 7.82
CA TYR A 25 -3.76 -14.17 8.66
C TYR A 25 -4.23 -12.90 7.97
N TYR A 26 -4.63 -11.90 8.73
CA TYR A 26 -5.04 -10.62 8.18
C TYR A 26 -4.67 -9.44 9.09
N ILE A 27 -4.53 -8.27 8.48
CA ILE A 27 -4.35 -7.01 9.18
C ILE A 27 -5.64 -6.21 8.96
N SER A 28 -6.30 -5.81 10.04
CA SER A 28 -7.57 -5.10 9.94
C SER A 28 -7.39 -3.66 9.51
N ASP A 29 -8.45 -3.08 8.95
CA ASP A 29 -8.47 -1.66 8.56
C ASP A 29 -8.20 -0.74 9.74
N THR A 30 -8.71 -1.11 10.92
CA THR A 30 -8.48 -0.36 12.16
C THR A 30 -7.00 -0.23 12.46
N GLN A 31 -6.24 -1.31 12.30
CA GLN A 31 -4.79 -1.29 12.52
C GLN A 31 -4.07 -0.38 11.50
N ILE A 32 -4.48 -0.45 10.25
CA ILE A 32 -3.88 0.38 9.18
C ILE A 32 -4.20 1.86 9.42
N LYS A 33 -5.45 2.17 9.76
CA LYS A 33 -5.86 3.55 10.08
C LYS A 33 -5.11 4.09 11.29
N ARG A 34 -4.91 3.26 12.31
CA ARG A 34 -4.14 3.64 13.49
C ARG A 34 -2.70 3.98 13.13
N MET A 35 -2.08 3.18 12.27
CA MET A 35 -0.73 3.43 11.77
C MET A 35 -0.65 4.76 11.02
N HIS A 36 -1.53 4.99 10.08
CA HIS A 36 -1.55 6.22 9.30
C HIS A 36 -1.85 7.45 10.17
N LYS A 37 -2.72 7.30 11.16
CA LYS A 37 -3.03 8.36 12.12
C LYS A 37 -1.81 8.76 12.95
N GLN A 38 -0.92 7.82 13.23
CA GLN A 38 0.34 8.08 13.92
C GLN A 38 1.42 8.65 13.00
N GLY A 39 1.09 8.91 11.74
CA GLY A 39 2.03 9.45 10.78
C GLY A 39 3.05 8.45 10.26
N VAL A 40 2.77 7.16 10.40
CA VAL A 40 3.66 6.11 9.92
C VAL A 40 3.18 5.63 8.56
N PHE A 41 4.01 5.84 7.53
CA PHE A 41 3.77 5.39 6.17
C PHE A 41 4.89 4.43 5.80
N PRO A 42 4.62 3.12 5.74
CA PRO A 42 5.71 2.16 5.69
C PRO A 42 6.50 2.19 4.39
N ASN A 43 7.79 2.04 4.53
CA ASN A 43 8.69 1.74 3.43
C ASN A 43 9.08 0.25 3.45
N ALA A 44 8.87 -0.43 4.58
CA ALA A 44 9.09 -1.85 4.72
C ALA A 44 8.16 -2.43 5.78
N ILE A 45 7.65 -3.63 5.52
CA ILE A 45 6.89 -4.40 6.48
C ILE A 45 7.68 -5.67 6.76
N PHE A 46 7.92 -5.96 8.02
CA PHE A 46 8.73 -7.10 8.41
C PHE A 46 8.18 -7.77 9.66
N HIS A 47 8.59 -9.01 9.87
CA HIS A 47 8.19 -9.78 11.03
C HIS A 47 8.96 -9.39 12.27
N ALA A 48 8.32 -9.54 13.43
CA ALA A 48 9.06 -9.61 14.68
C ALA A 48 9.99 -10.82 14.60
N SER A 49 11.21 -10.63 14.99
CA SER A 49 12.24 -11.66 14.86
C SER A 49 11.88 -12.95 15.58
N ASN A 50 12.18 -14.06 15.00
CA ASN A 50 12.55 -15.34 15.59
C ASN A 50 11.50 -16.29 16.10
N ASP A 51 10.24 -15.94 16.23
CA ASP A 51 9.38 -16.79 17.02
C ASP A 51 8.00 -16.97 16.44
N GLY A 52 7.95 -17.58 15.31
CA GLY A 52 6.67 -17.81 14.65
C GLY A 52 6.19 -16.58 13.91
N SER A 53 7.09 -15.84 13.33
CA SER A 53 6.78 -14.74 12.47
C SER A 53 5.83 -15.19 11.34
N ILE A 54 4.84 -14.35 11.06
CA ILE A 54 3.82 -14.63 10.07
C ILE A 54 4.32 -14.20 8.70
N PRO A 55 4.34 -15.10 7.70
CA PRO A 55 4.72 -14.71 6.35
C PRO A 55 3.78 -13.66 5.79
N LEU A 56 4.30 -12.50 5.38
CA LEU A 56 3.48 -11.46 4.77
C LEU A 56 2.78 -11.91 3.48
N ILE A 57 3.37 -12.86 2.77
CA ILE A 57 2.79 -13.43 1.55
C ILE A 57 1.42 -14.07 1.81
N GLY A 58 1.19 -14.57 3.02
CA GLY A 58 -0.10 -15.17 3.39
C GLY A 58 -1.05 -14.23 4.11
N VAL A 59 -0.71 -12.94 4.23
CA VAL A 59 -1.53 -11.99 4.98
C VAL A 59 -2.47 -11.25 4.04
N GLU A 60 -3.76 -11.26 4.38
CA GLU A 60 -4.77 -10.49 3.67
C GLU A 60 -4.92 -9.10 4.26
N PHE A 61 -5.16 -8.13 3.40
CA PHE A 61 -5.45 -6.75 3.80
C PHE A 61 -6.89 -6.45 3.43
N HIS A 62 -7.79 -6.35 4.44
CA HIS A 62 -9.18 -6.00 4.20
C HIS A 62 -9.23 -4.62 3.53
N GLU A 63 -10.21 -4.30 2.79
CA GLU A 63 -10.53 -2.99 2.17
C GLU A 63 -9.34 -2.16 1.59
N PHE A 64 -8.12 -2.37 2.04
CA PHE A 64 -6.95 -1.66 1.53
C PHE A 64 -6.25 -2.47 0.45
N SER A 65 -5.80 -1.80 -0.60
CA SER A 65 -4.93 -2.42 -1.59
C SER A 65 -3.55 -2.69 -1.00
N LYS A 66 -2.80 -3.58 -1.63
CA LYS A 66 -1.42 -3.84 -1.22
C LYS A 66 -0.55 -2.58 -1.31
N LEU A 67 -0.83 -1.69 -2.25
CA LEU A 67 -0.12 -0.40 -2.32
C LEU A 67 -0.50 0.50 -1.15
N ALA A 68 -1.76 0.57 -0.80
CA ALA A 68 -2.23 1.46 0.28
C ALA A 68 -1.65 1.07 1.63
N ILE A 69 -1.46 -0.23 1.90
CA ILE A 69 -0.86 -0.67 3.18
C ILE A 69 0.56 -0.12 3.35
N TYR A 70 1.29 0.07 2.26
CA TYR A 70 2.64 0.65 2.27
C TYR A 70 2.62 2.18 2.26
N GLY A 71 1.45 2.78 2.39
CA GLY A 71 1.30 4.22 2.47
C GLY A 71 1.11 4.91 1.13
N TYR A 72 0.97 4.15 0.03
CA TYR A 72 0.73 4.75 -1.28
C TYR A 72 -0.56 5.56 -1.27
N SER A 73 -0.45 6.81 -1.65
CA SER A 73 -1.61 7.69 -1.82
C SER A 73 -1.31 8.74 -2.89
N ALA A 74 -2.34 9.09 -3.67
CA ALA A 74 -2.24 10.05 -4.75
C ALA A 74 -3.19 11.22 -4.49
N GLY A 75 -3.10 12.26 -5.32
CA GLY A 75 -3.94 13.44 -5.23
C GLY A 75 -3.28 14.58 -4.47
N LYS A 76 -4.06 15.63 -4.23
CA LYS A 76 -3.56 16.88 -3.61
C LYS A 76 -2.94 16.66 -2.23
N ASN A 77 -3.50 15.74 -1.45
CA ASN A 77 -3.03 15.42 -0.11
C ASN A 77 -2.22 14.12 -0.05
N GLY A 78 -1.87 13.59 -1.21
CA GLY A 78 -1.11 12.36 -1.32
C GLY A 78 0.39 12.56 -1.27
N LEU A 79 1.12 11.47 -1.52
CA LEU A 79 2.57 11.48 -1.56
C LEU A 79 3.09 12.17 -2.82
N SER A 80 4.33 12.66 -2.75
CA SER A 80 5.05 13.15 -3.93
C SER A 80 5.31 11.99 -4.90
N ALA A 81 5.62 12.34 -6.17
CA ALA A 81 5.98 11.35 -7.17
C ALA A 81 7.18 10.49 -6.71
N HIS A 82 8.18 11.12 -6.10
CA HIS A 82 9.34 10.43 -5.57
C HIS A 82 8.95 9.35 -4.55
N ASP A 83 8.11 9.71 -3.59
CA ASP A 83 7.67 8.78 -2.53
C ASP A 83 6.76 7.69 -3.10
N ARG A 84 5.85 8.04 -4.01
CA ARG A 84 4.98 7.05 -4.66
C ARG A 84 5.80 6.02 -5.44
N HIS A 85 6.77 6.49 -6.23
CA HIS A 85 7.62 5.61 -7.04
C HIS A 85 8.52 4.73 -6.17
N ARG A 86 8.96 5.24 -5.04
CA ARG A 86 9.72 4.47 -4.06
C ARG A 86 8.92 3.29 -3.52
N ILE A 87 7.65 3.50 -3.18
CA ILE A 87 6.76 2.45 -2.71
C ILE A 87 6.50 1.42 -3.82
N ILE A 88 6.23 1.88 -5.04
CA ILE A 88 6.04 1.00 -6.19
C ILE A 88 7.29 0.14 -6.42
N SER A 89 8.46 0.75 -6.39
CA SER A 89 9.72 0.02 -6.55
C SER A 89 9.90 -1.03 -5.47
N TYR A 90 9.63 -0.70 -4.22
CA TYR A 90 9.70 -1.64 -3.12
C TYR A 90 8.77 -2.84 -3.33
N VAL A 91 7.52 -2.57 -3.69
CA VAL A 91 6.51 -3.60 -3.92
C VAL A 91 6.91 -4.53 -5.07
N LEU A 92 7.49 -3.98 -6.14
CA LEU A 92 7.99 -4.77 -7.26
C LEU A 92 9.23 -5.59 -6.89
N ASP A 93 10.19 -4.97 -6.23
CA ASP A 93 11.47 -5.61 -5.87
C ASP A 93 11.27 -6.76 -4.88
N LYS A 94 10.33 -6.60 -3.95
CA LYS A 94 9.97 -7.65 -2.99
C LYS A 94 8.95 -8.64 -3.53
N LYS A 95 8.54 -8.51 -4.79
CA LYS A 95 7.58 -9.40 -5.45
C LYS A 95 6.23 -9.48 -4.72
N ILE A 96 5.84 -8.40 -4.08
CA ILE A 96 4.53 -8.28 -3.41
C ILE A 96 3.42 -8.17 -4.46
N MET A 97 3.67 -7.39 -5.51
CA MET A 97 2.80 -7.27 -6.68
C MET A 97 3.62 -7.37 -7.95
N ARG A 98 3.02 -7.87 -9.01
CA ARG A 98 3.61 -7.88 -10.35
C ARG A 98 3.24 -6.58 -11.07
N LYS A 99 4.00 -6.23 -12.10
CA LYS A 99 3.74 -5.02 -12.90
C LYS A 99 2.29 -4.94 -13.36
N TYR A 100 1.76 -6.01 -13.94
CA TYR A 100 0.39 -6.00 -14.46
C TYR A 100 -0.64 -5.79 -13.35
N GLU A 101 -0.40 -6.32 -12.15
CA GLU A 101 -1.31 -6.14 -11.00
C GLU A 101 -1.38 -4.67 -10.58
N ILE A 102 -0.22 -4.00 -10.54
CA ILE A 102 -0.16 -2.57 -10.20
C ILE A 102 -0.87 -1.75 -11.28
N ILE A 103 -0.59 -2.03 -12.55
CA ILE A 103 -1.20 -1.31 -13.67
C ILE A 103 -2.72 -1.48 -13.67
N GLU A 104 -3.21 -2.71 -13.50
CA GLU A 104 -4.66 -2.97 -13.42
C GLU A 104 -5.30 -2.23 -12.25
N HIS A 105 -4.65 -2.23 -11.09
CA HIS A 105 -5.16 -1.53 -9.92
C HIS A 105 -5.26 -0.02 -10.15
N LEU A 106 -4.20 0.59 -10.66
CA LEU A 106 -4.17 2.03 -10.93
C LEU A 106 -5.14 2.41 -12.04
N GLN A 107 -5.24 1.62 -13.10
CA GLN A 107 -6.20 1.84 -14.18
C GLN A 107 -7.64 1.74 -13.66
N GLY A 108 -7.91 0.81 -12.77
CA GLY A 108 -9.21 0.68 -12.12
C GLY A 108 -9.59 1.92 -11.31
N LEU A 109 -8.62 2.49 -10.58
CA LEU A 109 -8.83 3.73 -9.84
C LEU A 109 -9.13 4.90 -10.78
N ILE A 110 -8.40 5.01 -11.89
CA ILE A 110 -8.63 6.05 -12.89
C ILE A 110 -10.03 5.93 -13.46
N ASN A 111 -10.42 4.75 -13.89
CA ASN A 111 -11.74 4.50 -14.48
C ASN A 111 -12.86 4.85 -13.51
N LEU A 112 -12.71 4.47 -12.25
CA LEU A 112 -13.71 4.73 -11.22
C LEU A 112 -13.88 6.22 -10.96
N ARG A 113 -12.79 6.98 -10.92
CA ARG A 113 -12.84 8.42 -10.62
C ARG A 113 -13.24 9.27 -11.82
N GLU A 114 -12.93 8.87 -13.04
CA GLU A 114 -13.35 9.57 -14.25
C GLU A 114 -14.88 9.58 -14.42
N GLN A 115 -15.59 8.63 -13.80
CA GLN A 115 -17.03 8.53 -13.85
C GLN A 115 -17.73 9.42 -12.80
N ARG A 116 -16.99 10.12 -11.97
CA ARG A 116 -17.54 10.95 -10.89
C ARG A 116 -17.45 12.42 -11.23
N ASP A 117 -18.58 13.12 -11.14
CA ASP A 117 -18.69 14.56 -11.41
C ASP A 117 -18.74 15.40 -10.14
N ASP A 118 -18.94 14.77 -8.98
CA ASP A 118 -19.17 15.46 -7.70
C ASP A 118 -17.89 15.97 -7.03
N LYS A 119 -16.72 15.54 -7.49
CA LYS A 119 -15.42 15.93 -6.93
C LYS A 119 -14.39 16.05 -8.04
N ASP A 120 -13.41 16.93 -7.80
CA ASP A 120 -12.25 17.07 -8.68
C ASP A 120 -11.17 16.06 -8.29
N PHE A 121 -10.99 15.02 -9.12
CA PHE A 121 -9.95 14.02 -8.97
C PHE A 121 -8.82 14.18 -9.99
N SER A 122 -8.74 15.32 -10.68
CA SER A 122 -7.77 15.51 -11.78
C SER A 122 -6.32 15.28 -11.36
N THR A 123 -5.93 15.76 -10.18
CA THR A 123 -4.58 15.57 -9.66
C THR A 123 -4.29 14.08 -9.40
N ALA A 124 -5.22 13.39 -8.75
CA ALA A 124 -5.07 11.95 -8.46
C ALA A 124 -4.99 11.14 -9.77
N ILE A 125 -5.86 11.44 -10.72
CA ILE A 125 -5.88 10.75 -12.02
C ILE A 125 -4.55 10.93 -12.74
N GLN A 126 -4.02 12.15 -12.77
CA GLN A 126 -2.73 12.42 -13.40
C GLN A 126 -1.60 11.67 -12.68
N ASN A 127 -1.61 11.65 -11.34
CA ASN A 127 -0.63 10.89 -10.57
C ASN A 127 -0.67 9.40 -10.92
N TRP A 128 -1.86 8.81 -11.01
CA TRP A 128 -1.99 7.39 -11.37
C TRP A 128 -1.49 7.11 -12.79
N LYS A 129 -1.76 8.00 -13.74
CA LYS A 129 -1.24 7.88 -15.11
C LYS A 129 0.28 7.94 -15.14
N ASP A 130 0.88 8.87 -14.40
CA ASP A 130 2.33 8.99 -14.29
C ASP A 130 2.94 7.74 -13.65
N ASP A 131 2.28 7.19 -12.66
CA ASP A 131 2.74 6.00 -11.95
C ASP A 131 2.65 4.74 -12.83
N ILE A 132 1.63 4.65 -13.69
CA ILE A 132 1.54 3.57 -14.70
C ILE A 132 2.73 3.66 -15.66
N GLU A 133 3.07 4.86 -16.13
CA GLU A 133 4.24 5.07 -16.99
C GLU A 133 5.52 4.64 -16.29
N TYR A 134 5.65 4.98 -15.01
CA TYR A 134 6.80 4.58 -14.21
C TYR A 134 6.93 3.05 -14.13
N VAL A 135 5.83 2.34 -13.86
CA VAL A 135 5.82 0.88 -13.82
C VAL A 135 6.23 0.30 -15.17
N ASN A 136 5.71 0.84 -16.25
CA ASN A 136 6.04 0.39 -17.61
C ASN A 136 7.50 0.64 -17.99
N SER A 137 8.13 1.64 -17.41
CA SER A 137 9.52 1.98 -17.69
C SER A 137 10.55 1.10 -16.99
N ARG A 138 10.10 0.28 -16.06
CA ARG A 138 10.98 -0.59 -15.27
C ARG A 138 11.24 -1.94 -15.92
#